data_3a92f09fe37005c3298a476269898cb5
#
_entry.id   3a92f09fe37005c3298a476269898cb5
#
_cell.length_a   1.000
_cell.length_b   1.000
_cell.length_c   1.000
_cell.angle_alpha   90.00
_cell.angle_beta   90.00
_cell.angle_gamma   90.00
#
_symmetry.space_group_name_H-M   'P 1'
#
loop_
_entity.id
_entity.type
_entity.pdbx_description
1 polymer ?
#
loop_
_entity_poly.entity_id
_entity_poly.type
_entity_poly.pdbx_seq_one_letter_code
_entity_poly.pdbx_strand_id
1 'polypeptide(L)'
;MPIAKKGIDSILLFRLLSEASKADGAKLAFQTEHSTEKSRDTNSVKTKDGVLQSVGGIEVSITATTIMAEDDELVAKLETAMDKGELVEVWEIEKNAKKQGNKFEAVYYQGYLTSFKKTKNAEDLIELELEFAVNGTGVKGYATLNTSQAEVVQYEFADTTKGTASPASPVTASPGVGG
;
A
#
# COMPACT_ATOMS: atom_id res chain seq x y z
N MET A 1 26.00 0.63 -11.40
CA MET A 1 24.93 1.21 -12.22
C MET A 1 23.65 1.27 -11.41
N PRO A 2 22.90 2.36 -11.47
CA PRO A 2 21.60 2.41 -10.80
C PRO A 2 20.63 1.41 -11.43
N ILE A 3 19.91 0.67 -10.59
CA ILE A 3 18.89 -0.29 -10.99
C ILE A 3 17.51 0.33 -10.75
N ALA A 4 16.63 0.26 -11.76
CA ALA A 4 15.27 0.77 -11.64
C ALA A 4 14.45 -0.08 -10.63
N LYS A 5 13.73 0.59 -9.73
CA LYS A 5 12.77 -0.07 -8.84
C LYS A 5 11.54 -0.50 -9.64
N LYS A 6 10.97 -1.64 -9.26
CA LYS A 6 9.74 -2.18 -9.86
C LYS A 6 8.55 -1.91 -8.94
N GLY A 7 7.43 -1.48 -9.49
CA GLY A 7 6.21 -1.22 -8.72
C GLY A 7 5.68 -2.45 -7.96
N ILE A 8 5.89 -3.65 -8.48
CA ILE A 8 5.50 -4.91 -7.83
C ILE A 8 6.20 -5.16 -6.49
N ASP A 9 7.31 -4.47 -6.25
CA ASP A 9 8.09 -4.61 -5.02
C ASP A 9 7.58 -3.70 -3.89
N SER A 10 6.64 -2.82 -4.20
CA SER A 10 5.99 -1.92 -3.25
C SER A 10 4.55 -2.36 -2.99
N ILE A 11 4.16 -2.41 -1.72
CA ILE A 11 2.80 -2.78 -1.30
C ILE A 11 2.27 -1.83 -0.24
N LEU A 12 0.95 -1.70 -0.17
CA LEU A 12 0.26 -0.99 0.90
C LEU A 12 -0.37 -1.96 1.89
N LEU A 13 -0.24 -1.64 3.18
CA LEU A 13 -0.98 -2.24 4.27
C LEU A 13 -1.84 -1.18 4.94
N PHE A 14 -2.98 -1.62 5.44
CA PHE A 14 -3.99 -0.75 6.06
C PHE A 14 -4.43 -1.30 7.40
N ARG A 15 -4.77 -0.40 8.32
CA ARG A 15 -5.43 -0.73 9.58
C ARG A 15 -6.21 0.48 10.07
N LEU A 16 -7.37 0.29 10.68
CA LEU A 16 -8.03 1.36 11.40
C LEU A 16 -7.22 1.68 12.66
N LEU A 17 -7.00 2.97 12.95
CA LEU A 17 -6.25 3.37 14.14
C LEU A 17 -6.90 2.87 15.42
N SER A 18 -8.24 2.79 15.46
CA SER A 18 -9.01 2.23 16.57
C SER A 18 -8.73 0.73 16.84
N GLU A 19 -8.20 0.02 15.86
CA GLU A 19 -7.84 -1.41 15.96
C GLU A 19 -6.34 -1.64 16.23
N ALA A 20 -5.55 -0.59 16.42
CA ALA A 20 -4.09 -0.67 16.55
C ALA A 20 -3.60 -1.64 17.64
N SER A 21 -4.37 -1.80 18.72
CA SER A 21 -4.05 -2.73 19.82
C SER A 21 -4.61 -4.14 19.64
N LYS A 22 -5.40 -4.40 18.59
CA LYS A 22 -6.17 -5.63 18.43
C LYS A 22 -5.84 -6.40 17.15
N ALA A 23 -5.35 -5.73 16.12
CA ALA A 23 -5.12 -6.31 14.80
C ALA A 23 -3.83 -5.81 14.18
N ASP A 24 -3.22 -6.64 13.34
CA ASP A 24 -2.10 -6.27 12.50
C ASP A 24 -2.58 -5.50 11.26
N GLY A 25 -1.65 -4.80 10.60
CA GLY A 25 -1.92 -4.20 9.31
C GLY A 25 -2.26 -5.28 8.27
N ALA A 26 -3.29 -5.05 7.48
CA ALA A 26 -3.79 -5.99 6.47
C ALA A 26 -3.56 -5.45 5.05
N LYS A 27 -3.31 -6.35 4.12
CA LYS A 27 -3.16 -6.05 2.69
C LYS A 27 -4.49 -6.30 1.97
N LEU A 28 -4.87 -5.39 1.07
CA LEU A 28 -5.92 -5.66 0.09
C LEU A 28 -5.49 -6.81 -0.82
N ALA A 29 -6.40 -7.72 -1.13
CA ALA A 29 -6.07 -9.02 -1.71
C ALA A 29 -5.33 -8.92 -3.06
N PHE A 30 -5.82 -8.11 -3.98
CA PHE A 30 -5.30 -8.02 -5.35
C PHE A 30 -4.95 -6.58 -5.71
N GLN A 31 -3.98 -5.99 -4.98
CA GLN A 31 -3.49 -4.65 -5.31
C GLN A 31 -2.89 -4.63 -6.70
N THR A 32 -3.40 -3.76 -7.55
CA THR A 32 -2.92 -3.58 -8.93
C THR A 32 -2.00 -2.39 -9.07
N GLU A 33 -2.34 -1.30 -8.39
CA GLU A 33 -1.61 -0.04 -8.47
C GLU A 33 -1.79 0.76 -7.19
N HIS A 34 -0.78 1.52 -6.83
CA HIS A 34 -0.91 2.60 -5.87
C HIS A 34 0.02 3.77 -6.23
N SER A 35 -0.33 4.95 -5.78
CA SER A 35 0.49 6.14 -5.93
C SER A 35 0.50 6.95 -4.65
N THR A 36 1.63 7.58 -4.36
CA THR A 36 1.79 8.53 -3.27
C THR A 36 2.24 9.84 -3.87
N GLU A 37 1.42 10.88 -3.72
CA GLU A 37 1.70 12.21 -4.22
C GLU A 37 2.00 13.15 -3.04
N LYS A 38 3.09 13.92 -3.17
CA LYS A 38 3.43 15.00 -2.27
C LYS A 38 3.43 16.30 -3.06
N SER A 39 2.64 17.24 -2.62
CA SER A 39 2.55 18.58 -3.21
C SER A 39 2.84 19.66 -2.18
N ARG A 40 3.27 20.80 -2.66
CA ARG A 40 3.52 21.98 -1.83
C ARG A 40 3.09 23.22 -2.58
N ASP A 41 2.26 24.01 -1.94
CA ASP A 41 1.86 25.29 -2.49
C ASP A 41 2.99 26.32 -2.35
N THR A 42 3.05 27.22 -3.32
CA THR A 42 3.95 28.36 -3.29
C THR A 42 3.16 29.64 -3.47
N ASN A 43 3.47 30.64 -2.66
CA ASN A 43 2.94 31.99 -2.80
C ASN A 43 4.03 32.92 -3.32
N SER A 44 3.72 33.71 -4.33
CA SER A 44 4.64 34.70 -4.85
C SER A 44 4.22 36.10 -4.44
N VAL A 45 5.17 36.88 -3.94
CA VAL A 45 4.98 38.30 -3.61
C VAL A 45 5.85 39.15 -4.52
N LYS A 46 5.23 40.03 -5.27
CA LYS A 46 5.96 40.99 -6.10
C LYS A 46 6.47 42.15 -5.22
N THR A 47 7.75 42.36 -5.24
CA THR A 47 8.40 43.51 -4.59
C THR A 47 9.02 44.43 -5.62
N LYS A 48 9.46 45.61 -5.19
CA LYS A 48 10.16 46.53 -6.08
C LYS A 48 11.50 45.99 -6.61
N ASP A 49 12.09 45.01 -5.89
CA ASP A 49 13.39 44.40 -6.20
C ASP A 49 13.27 43.04 -6.89
N GLY A 50 12.03 42.55 -7.16
CA GLY A 50 11.76 41.27 -7.81
C GLY A 50 10.63 40.48 -7.18
N VAL A 51 10.52 39.23 -7.56
CA VAL A 51 9.49 38.28 -7.04
C VAL A 51 10.10 37.43 -5.94
N LEU A 52 9.51 37.48 -4.74
CA LEU A 52 9.83 36.60 -3.64
C LEU A 52 8.84 35.42 -3.65
N GLN A 53 9.38 34.21 -3.52
CA GLN A 53 8.61 32.99 -3.37
C GLN A 53 8.60 32.55 -1.90
N SER A 54 7.42 32.28 -1.35
CA SER A 54 7.27 31.63 -0.07
C SER A 54 6.59 30.26 -0.26
N VAL A 55 6.99 29.28 0.53
CA VAL A 55 6.47 27.92 0.44
C VAL A 55 5.42 27.68 1.52
N GLY A 56 4.31 27.06 1.12
CA GLY A 56 3.25 26.59 2.01
C GLY A 56 3.57 25.23 2.66
N GLY A 57 2.58 24.66 3.30
CA GLY A 57 2.65 23.30 3.84
C GLY A 57 2.80 22.22 2.77
N ILE A 58 3.17 21.02 3.19
CA ILE A 58 3.16 19.84 2.33
C ILE A 58 1.81 19.13 2.50
N GLU A 59 1.19 18.77 1.39
CA GLU A 59 0.03 17.89 1.32
C GLU A 59 0.44 16.55 0.74
N VAL A 60 -0.06 15.48 1.34
CA VAL A 60 0.19 14.10 0.89
C VAL A 60 -1.13 13.42 0.63
N SER A 61 -1.25 12.79 -0.52
CA SER A 61 -2.37 11.92 -0.88
C SER A 61 -1.87 10.55 -1.32
N ILE A 62 -2.66 9.52 -1.03
CA ILE A 62 -2.39 8.14 -1.43
C ILE A 62 -3.60 7.63 -2.19
N THR A 63 -3.37 7.09 -3.38
CA THR A 63 -4.39 6.41 -4.18
C THR A 63 -4.02 4.95 -4.31
N ALA A 64 -4.97 4.06 -4.10
CA ALA A 64 -4.79 2.61 -4.24
C ALA A 64 -5.89 2.01 -5.10
N THR A 65 -5.50 1.16 -6.03
CA THR A 65 -6.42 0.41 -6.87
C THR A 65 -6.23 -1.09 -6.62
N THR A 66 -7.32 -1.80 -6.48
CA THR A 66 -7.33 -3.24 -6.25
C THR A 66 -8.50 -3.90 -6.96
N ILE A 67 -8.35 -5.17 -7.30
CA ILE A 67 -9.49 -6.01 -7.67
C ILE A 67 -10.12 -6.56 -6.39
N MET A 68 -11.42 -6.41 -6.27
CA MET A 68 -12.14 -6.89 -5.07
C MET A 68 -12.14 -8.42 -5.00
N ALA A 69 -11.74 -8.94 -3.85
CA ALA A 69 -11.97 -10.33 -3.50
C ALA A 69 -13.37 -10.52 -2.90
N GLU A 70 -13.90 -11.73 -3.01
CA GLU A 70 -15.09 -12.11 -2.26
C GLU A 70 -14.74 -12.13 -0.76
N ASP A 71 -15.64 -11.62 0.07
CA ASP A 71 -15.53 -11.61 1.54
C ASP A 71 -14.26 -10.90 2.10
N ASP A 72 -13.76 -9.87 1.42
CA ASP A 72 -12.64 -9.08 1.94
C ASP A 72 -13.10 -8.18 3.11
N GLU A 73 -12.83 -8.64 4.33
CA GLU A 73 -13.17 -7.91 5.56
C GLU A 73 -12.51 -6.52 5.63
N LEU A 74 -11.31 -6.37 5.06
CA LEU A 74 -10.61 -5.09 5.06
C LEU A 74 -11.37 -4.05 4.24
N VAL A 75 -11.92 -4.44 3.09
CA VAL A 75 -12.73 -3.55 2.25
C VAL A 75 -13.96 -3.06 3.01
N ALA A 76 -14.66 -3.95 3.72
CA ALA A 76 -15.82 -3.59 4.54
C ALA A 76 -15.44 -2.64 5.68
N LYS A 77 -14.31 -2.84 6.32
CA LYS A 77 -13.79 -1.96 7.37
C LYS A 77 -13.42 -0.58 6.84
N LEU A 78 -12.78 -0.50 5.68
CA LEU A 78 -12.43 0.77 5.05
C LEU A 78 -13.67 1.55 4.60
N GLU A 79 -14.70 0.87 4.07
CA GLU A 79 -15.98 1.51 3.73
C GLU A 79 -16.65 2.09 4.98
N THR A 80 -16.67 1.34 6.09
CA THR A 80 -17.18 1.81 7.37
C THR A 80 -16.36 2.98 7.94
N ALA A 81 -15.05 2.94 7.80
CA ALA A 81 -14.16 4.01 8.23
C ALA A 81 -14.41 5.31 7.47
N MET A 82 -14.70 5.22 6.17
CA MET A 82 -15.10 6.37 5.37
C MET A 82 -16.44 6.95 5.85
N ASP A 83 -17.44 6.11 6.05
CA ASP A 83 -18.79 6.55 6.49
C ASP A 83 -18.75 7.24 7.85
N LYS A 84 -17.88 6.80 8.75
CA LYS A 84 -17.75 7.35 10.11
C LYS A 84 -16.67 8.41 10.24
N GLY A 85 -15.84 8.63 9.23
CA GLY A 85 -14.68 9.54 9.30
C GLY A 85 -13.62 9.07 10.29
N GLU A 86 -13.33 7.76 10.31
CA GLU A 86 -12.30 7.18 11.17
C GLU A 86 -10.91 7.30 10.55
N LEU A 87 -9.89 7.49 11.40
CA LEU A 87 -8.49 7.48 10.98
C LEU A 87 -8.04 6.09 10.56
N VAL A 88 -7.36 6.04 9.42
CA VAL A 88 -6.75 4.85 8.87
C VAL A 88 -5.23 4.99 8.89
N GLU A 89 -4.56 3.96 9.34
CA GLU A 89 -3.11 3.81 9.24
C GLU A 89 -2.78 3.16 7.90
N VAL A 90 -1.77 3.71 7.22
CA VAL A 90 -1.29 3.18 5.93
C VAL A 90 0.22 3.01 5.99
N TRP A 91 0.72 1.85 5.59
CA TRP A 91 2.14 1.57 5.42
C TRP A 91 2.42 1.34 3.95
N GLU A 92 3.31 2.12 3.38
CA GLU A 92 3.91 1.85 2.07
C GLU A 92 5.23 1.13 2.29
N ILE A 93 5.29 -0.14 1.88
CA ILE A 93 6.40 -1.05 2.21
C ILE A 93 7.14 -1.46 0.95
N GLU A 94 8.46 -1.29 0.97
CA GLU A 94 9.37 -1.68 -0.09
C GLU A 94 9.96 -3.06 0.20
N LYS A 95 9.51 -4.11 -0.50
CA LYS A 95 9.96 -5.49 -0.25
C LYS A 95 11.42 -5.74 -0.63
N ASN A 96 11.93 -5.00 -1.63
CA ASN A 96 13.31 -5.15 -2.14
C ASN A 96 14.29 -4.09 -1.64
N ALA A 97 13.89 -3.24 -0.69
CA ALA A 97 14.79 -2.28 -0.06
C ALA A 97 15.64 -2.94 1.05
N LYS A 98 16.56 -2.16 1.60
CA LYS A 98 17.40 -2.63 2.72
C LYS A 98 16.51 -3.06 3.89
N LYS A 99 16.73 -4.28 4.37
CA LYS A 99 16.06 -4.80 5.56
C LYS A 99 16.84 -4.43 6.82
N GLN A 100 16.13 -4.17 7.90
CA GLN A 100 16.71 -4.13 9.23
C GLN A 100 16.24 -5.38 10.00
N GLY A 101 17.11 -6.38 10.09
CA GLY A 101 16.69 -7.71 10.54
C GLY A 101 15.64 -8.30 9.60
N ASN A 102 14.48 -8.66 10.15
CA ASN A 102 13.33 -9.18 9.40
C ASN A 102 12.33 -8.10 8.98
N LYS A 103 12.64 -6.82 9.22
CA LYS A 103 11.76 -5.71 8.90
C LYS A 103 12.13 -5.06 7.58
N PHE A 104 11.11 -4.60 6.85
CA PHE A 104 11.24 -3.96 5.55
C PHE A 104 11.17 -2.44 5.70
N GLU A 105 11.91 -1.73 4.85
CA GLU A 105 11.81 -0.28 4.77
C GLU A 105 10.38 0.12 4.40
N ALA A 106 9.83 1.07 5.15
CA ALA A 106 8.47 1.51 5.00
C ALA A 106 8.31 3.00 5.32
N VAL A 107 7.24 3.56 4.80
CA VAL A 107 6.73 4.87 5.23
C VAL A 107 5.35 4.66 5.86
N TYR A 108 5.19 5.20 7.06
CA TYR A 108 3.96 5.15 7.83
C TYR A 108 3.19 6.45 7.69
N TYR A 109 1.91 6.32 7.41
CA TYR A 109 0.99 7.44 7.27
C TYR A 109 -0.26 7.24 8.13
N GLN A 110 -0.84 8.34 8.56
CA GLN A 110 -2.20 8.38 9.10
C GLN A 110 -3.03 9.34 8.28
N GLY A 111 -4.25 8.96 7.96
CA GLY A 111 -5.13 9.80 7.17
C GLY A 111 -6.57 9.32 7.16
N TYR A 112 -7.36 10.04 6.40
CA TYR A 112 -8.76 9.72 6.20
C TYR A 112 -9.00 9.25 4.78
N LEU A 113 -9.87 8.27 4.62
CA LEU A 113 -10.35 7.85 3.32
C LEU A 113 -11.30 8.94 2.78
N THR A 114 -10.95 9.50 1.63
CA THR A 114 -11.70 10.60 0.99
C THR A 114 -12.48 10.18 -0.24
N SER A 115 -12.12 9.04 -0.84
CA SER A 115 -12.84 8.45 -1.96
C SER A 115 -12.87 6.92 -1.86
N PHE A 116 -14.01 6.35 -2.15
CA PHE A 116 -14.24 4.91 -2.17
C PHE A 116 -15.10 4.60 -3.40
N LYS A 117 -14.47 4.18 -4.48
CA LYS A 117 -15.13 3.98 -5.77
C LYS A 117 -15.08 2.52 -6.19
N LYS A 118 -16.25 1.92 -6.39
CA LYS A 118 -16.40 0.58 -6.94
C LYS A 118 -16.82 0.68 -8.41
N THR A 119 -16.02 0.15 -9.31
CA THR A 119 -16.36 0.05 -10.73
C THR A 119 -16.82 -1.37 -11.05
N LYS A 120 -18.07 -1.52 -11.42
CA LYS A 120 -18.70 -2.80 -11.76
C LYS A 120 -19.04 -2.83 -13.24
N ASN A 121 -18.34 -3.66 -14.00
CA ASN A 121 -18.56 -3.88 -15.42
C ASN A 121 -19.06 -5.32 -15.61
N ALA A 122 -19.96 -5.55 -16.57
CA ALA A 122 -20.53 -6.87 -16.83
C ALA A 122 -19.51 -7.90 -17.34
N GLU A 123 -18.43 -7.44 -17.93
CA GLU A 123 -17.40 -8.29 -18.56
C GLU A 123 -16.13 -8.42 -17.71
N ASP A 124 -15.96 -7.58 -16.68
CA ASP A 124 -14.73 -7.49 -15.91
C ASP A 124 -14.94 -7.77 -14.41
N LEU A 125 -13.84 -8.01 -13.71
CA LEU A 125 -13.80 -8.07 -12.26
C LEU A 125 -14.12 -6.70 -11.63
N ILE A 126 -14.65 -6.69 -10.42
CA ILE A 126 -14.95 -5.45 -9.71
C ILE A 126 -13.65 -4.77 -9.30
N GLU A 127 -13.44 -3.57 -9.77
CA GLU A 127 -12.32 -2.72 -9.39
C GLU A 127 -12.72 -1.78 -8.25
N LEU A 128 -11.85 -1.67 -7.26
CA LEU A 128 -11.97 -0.74 -6.14
C LEU A 128 -10.85 0.27 -6.19
N GLU A 129 -11.19 1.55 -6.22
CA GLU A 129 -10.27 2.67 -6.14
C GLU A 129 -10.49 3.42 -4.83
N LEU A 130 -9.42 3.62 -4.07
CA LEU A 130 -9.39 4.28 -2.78
C LEU A 130 -8.49 5.50 -2.84
N GLU A 131 -8.89 6.59 -2.21
CA GLU A 131 -8.07 7.78 -2.06
C GLU A 131 -8.03 8.22 -0.59
N PHE A 132 -6.83 8.52 -0.11
CA PHE A 132 -6.57 8.95 1.27
C PHE A 132 -5.94 10.34 1.29
N ALA A 133 -6.49 11.20 2.14
CA ALA A 133 -5.85 12.44 2.54
C ALA A 133 -5.03 12.19 3.82
N VAL A 134 -3.73 12.41 3.74
CA VAL A 134 -2.79 12.08 4.81
C VAL A 134 -2.60 13.26 5.74
N ASN A 135 -2.55 12.99 7.05
CA ASN A 135 -2.14 13.95 8.06
C ASN A 135 -0.61 14.05 8.11
N GLY A 136 -0.06 15.23 7.92
CA GLY A 136 1.38 15.43 7.91
C GLY A 136 2.07 14.87 6.66
N THR A 137 3.30 14.41 6.80
CA THR A 137 4.17 14.04 5.67
C THR A 137 4.59 12.58 5.65
N GLY A 138 4.10 11.78 6.59
CA GLY A 138 4.54 10.40 6.79
C GLY A 138 5.84 10.29 7.59
N VAL A 139 6.08 9.12 8.14
CA VAL A 139 7.26 8.80 8.94
C VAL A 139 7.95 7.57 8.36
N LYS A 140 9.23 7.71 8.05
CA LYS A 140 10.06 6.62 7.56
C LYS A 140 10.45 5.69 8.71
N GLY A 141 10.45 4.39 8.44
CA GLY A 141 10.82 3.39 9.42
C GLY A 141 10.89 2.00 8.81
N TYR A 142 10.77 1.00 9.66
CA TYR A 142 10.81 -0.40 9.25
C TYR A 142 9.56 -1.13 9.76
N ALA A 143 8.86 -1.79 8.87
CA ALA A 143 7.63 -2.51 9.16
C ALA A 143 7.82 -4.02 9.05
N THR A 144 7.04 -4.76 9.82
CA THR A 144 6.99 -6.23 9.77
C THR A 144 5.93 -6.67 8.79
N LEU A 145 6.29 -7.59 7.89
CA LEU A 145 5.35 -8.33 7.06
C LEU A 145 5.20 -9.74 7.63
N ASN A 146 3.96 -10.21 7.72
CA ASN A 146 3.75 -11.64 7.98
C ASN A 146 4.10 -12.46 6.72
N THR A 147 4.21 -13.79 6.89
CA THR A 147 4.64 -14.69 5.81
C THR A 147 3.78 -14.56 4.57
N SER A 148 2.45 -14.55 4.71
CA SER A 148 1.52 -14.45 3.58
C SER A 148 1.57 -13.08 2.85
N GLN A 149 1.91 -12.02 3.55
CA GLN A 149 2.05 -10.68 2.96
C GLN A 149 3.37 -10.51 2.19
N ALA A 150 4.41 -11.23 2.61
CA ALA A 150 5.72 -11.18 1.98
C ALA A 150 5.86 -12.12 0.78
N GLU A 151 4.98 -13.11 0.67
CA GLU A 151 5.04 -14.16 -0.33
C GLU A 151 4.45 -13.74 -1.68
N VAL A 152 5.05 -14.26 -2.73
CA VAL A 152 4.47 -14.28 -4.08
C VAL A 152 3.92 -15.67 -4.31
N VAL A 153 2.65 -15.77 -4.69
CA VAL A 153 2.03 -17.05 -5.00
C VAL A 153 2.62 -17.60 -6.30
N GLN A 154 3.29 -18.74 -6.22
CA GLN A 154 3.78 -19.47 -7.39
C GLN A 154 3.14 -20.84 -7.43
N TYR A 155 2.80 -21.27 -8.64
CA TYR A 155 2.37 -22.63 -8.88
C TYR A 155 3.59 -23.54 -9.08
N GLU A 156 3.57 -24.72 -8.47
CA GLU A 156 4.50 -25.77 -8.81
C GLU A 156 4.10 -26.41 -10.13
N PHE A 157 5.10 -26.86 -10.90
CA PHE A 157 4.83 -27.60 -12.12
C PHE A 157 4.08 -28.90 -11.79
N ALA A 158 2.91 -29.07 -12.39
CA ALA A 158 2.12 -30.29 -12.31
C ALA A 158 2.23 -31.08 -13.62
N ASP A 159 2.60 -32.36 -13.54
CA ASP A 159 2.63 -33.22 -14.71
C ASP A 159 1.20 -33.50 -15.22
N THR A 160 1.08 -33.73 -16.52
CA THR A 160 -0.18 -34.07 -17.18
C THR A 160 -0.73 -35.46 -16.81
N THR A 161 0.10 -36.30 -16.19
CA THR A 161 -0.35 -37.61 -15.68
C THR A 161 -1.23 -37.45 -14.45
N LYS A 162 -2.17 -38.39 -14.29
CA LYS A 162 -3.15 -38.39 -13.20
C LYS A 162 -2.47 -38.41 -11.83
N GLY A 163 -2.29 -37.24 -11.24
CA GLY A 163 -1.71 -37.01 -9.91
C GLY A 163 -2.56 -36.03 -9.11
N THR A 164 -2.37 -35.97 -7.81
CA THR A 164 -2.95 -34.94 -6.95
C THR A 164 -2.27 -33.60 -7.26
N ALA A 165 -3.02 -32.67 -7.82
CA ALA A 165 -2.57 -31.27 -7.91
C ALA A 165 -2.32 -30.75 -6.49
N SER A 166 -1.10 -30.33 -6.21
CA SER A 166 -0.79 -29.65 -4.96
C SER A 166 -1.37 -28.23 -5.02
N PRO A 167 -2.06 -27.74 -4.00
CA PRO A 167 -2.49 -26.35 -3.97
C PRO A 167 -1.27 -25.44 -4.06
N ALA A 168 -1.47 -24.23 -4.61
CA ALA A 168 -0.42 -23.24 -4.70
C ALA A 168 0.32 -23.09 -3.36
N SER A 169 1.61 -23.40 -3.34
CA SER A 169 2.44 -23.19 -2.17
C SER A 169 3.02 -21.78 -2.22
N PRO A 170 2.92 -21.02 -1.12
CA PRO A 170 3.59 -19.74 -1.04
C PRO A 170 5.11 -19.97 -1.10
N VAL A 171 5.78 -19.25 -1.97
CA VAL A 171 7.25 -19.26 -2.04
C VAL A 171 7.78 -18.31 -0.98
N THR A 172 8.34 -18.86 0.08
CA THR A 172 9.17 -18.08 1.00
C THR A 172 10.42 -17.61 0.24
N ALA A 173 10.61 -16.28 0.18
CA ALA A 173 11.88 -15.73 -0.27
C ALA A 173 12.97 -16.27 0.67
N SER A 174 13.80 -17.17 0.16
CA SER A 174 14.95 -17.70 0.90
C SER A 174 15.82 -16.53 1.32
N PRO A 175 16.21 -16.40 2.59
CA PRO A 175 17.19 -15.41 2.97
C PRO A 175 18.48 -15.77 2.23
N GLY A 176 18.95 -14.89 1.36
CA GLY A 176 20.21 -15.05 0.69
C GLY A 176 21.32 -15.27 1.73
N VAL A 177 21.91 -16.43 1.70
CA VAL A 177 23.14 -16.72 2.46
C VAL A 177 24.21 -15.84 1.85
N GLY A 178 24.50 -14.72 2.52
CA GLY A 178 25.71 -13.96 2.27
C GLY A 178 26.91 -14.80 2.74
N GLY A 179 27.70 -15.24 1.80
CA GLY A 179 29.05 -15.70 2.04
C GLY A 179 30.01 -14.53 2.17
#